data_78ed33d3d23dc30757b4ab8e89caf4de
#
_entry.id   78ed33d3d23dc30757b4ab8e89caf4de
#
_cell.length_a   1.000
_cell.length_b   1.000
_cell.length_c   1.000
_cell.angle_alpha   90.00
_cell.angle_beta   90.00
_cell.angle_gamma   90.00
#
_symmetry.space_group_name_H-M   'P 1'
#
loop_
_entity.id
_entity.type
_entity.pdbx_description
1 polymer ?
#
loop_
_entity_poly.entity_id
_entity_poly.type
_entity_poly.pdbx_seq_one_letter_code
_entity_poly.pdbx_strand_id
1 'polypeptide(L)'
;MQILVCSCDRNQDTFYPFNHCMEKYWRSHPEVIYSTETISNPYYRTISKNYPLNQWTKRIRETLQELDDNVLVMVDDIFIRKPVDVFRVREAENLLGGNIACLNFEKAFDATEDIGYGFGKRRHGSAWEVSIMCGLWDREKLVDVLSDDMTPWQVEERQPTKGYDYCINTGDYIIDWGYRNFRYFGLHQNKWCGEIIPFFLEEGIDIDFSIRGVK
;
A
#
# COMPACT_ATOMS: atom_id res chain seq x y z
N MET A 1 -9.99 -11.48 0.54
CA MET A 1 -9.10 -10.31 0.25
C MET A 1 -8.00 -10.71 -0.71
N GLN A 2 -7.59 -9.81 -1.61
CA GLN A 2 -6.40 -9.90 -2.47
C GLN A 2 -5.45 -8.74 -2.14
N ILE A 3 -4.16 -8.85 -2.48
CA ILE A 3 -3.20 -7.76 -2.30
C ILE A 3 -2.95 -7.11 -3.66
N LEU A 4 -3.26 -5.83 -3.78
CA LEU A 4 -2.96 -5.03 -4.96
C LEU A 4 -1.71 -4.19 -4.72
N VAL A 5 -0.62 -4.49 -5.41
CA VAL A 5 0.61 -3.71 -5.37
C VAL A 5 0.61 -2.70 -6.51
N CYS A 6 0.49 -1.43 -6.15
CA CYS A 6 0.58 -0.32 -7.08
C CYS A 6 2.06 -0.05 -7.40
N SER A 7 2.48 -0.41 -8.60
CA SER A 7 3.85 -0.29 -9.07
C SER A 7 3.94 0.56 -10.34
N CYS A 8 5.13 0.71 -10.87
CA CYS A 8 5.41 1.29 -12.18
C CYS A 8 6.63 0.62 -12.81
N ASP A 9 6.75 0.73 -14.13
CA ASP A 9 7.85 0.10 -14.87
C ASP A 9 9.23 0.55 -14.39
N ARG A 10 9.35 1.78 -13.89
CA ARG A 10 10.57 2.33 -13.33
C ARG A 10 11.04 1.59 -12.06
N ASN A 11 10.12 0.96 -11.35
CA ASN A 11 10.40 0.29 -10.07
C ASN A 11 10.74 -1.20 -10.22
N GLN A 12 11.13 -1.66 -11.40
CA GLN A 12 11.46 -3.07 -11.65
C GLN A 12 12.51 -3.63 -10.67
N ASP A 13 13.44 -2.82 -10.21
CA ASP A 13 14.48 -3.21 -9.26
C ASP A 13 13.96 -3.42 -7.82
N THR A 14 12.73 -3.00 -7.50
CA THR A 14 12.07 -3.28 -6.22
C THR A 14 11.37 -4.66 -6.19
N PHE A 15 11.15 -5.31 -7.34
CA PHE A 15 10.38 -6.54 -7.40
C PHE A 15 10.98 -7.69 -6.62
N TYR A 16 12.29 -7.90 -6.74
CA TYR A 16 12.99 -8.93 -5.98
C TYR A 16 12.97 -8.69 -4.47
N PRO A 17 13.39 -7.52 -3.95
CA PRO A 17 13.35 -7.27 -2.52
C PRO A 17 11.92 -7.28 -1.94
N PHE A 18 10.93 -6.81 -2.69
CA PHE A 18 9.54 -6.90 -2.26
C PHE A 18 9.10 -8.36 -2.10
N ASN A 19 9.34 -9.20 -3.12
CA ASN A 19 9.03 -10.63 -3.05
C ASN A 19 9.76 -11.31 -1.89
N HIS A 20 11.07 -11.05 -1.72
CA HIS A 20 11.85 -11.63 -0.62
C HIS A 20 11.23 -11.31 0.74
N CYS A 21 10.86 -10.06 0.98
CA CYS A 21 10.24 -9.63 2.24
C CYS A 21 8.85 -10.25 2.43
N MET A 22 8.04 -10.33 1.39
CA MET A 22 6.72 -10.97 1.44
C MET A 22 6.85 -12.45 1.82
N GLU A 23 7.67 -13.22 1.12
CA GLU A 23 7.87 -14.64 1.38
C GLU A 23 8.47 -14.91 2.76
N LYS A 24 9.33 -14.03 3.26
CA LYS A 24 9.95 -14.19 4.57
C LYS A 24 9.01 -13.83 5.71
N TYR A 25 8.32 -12.71 5.61
CA TYR A 25 7.59 -12.09 6.72
C TYR A 25 6.08 -12.28 6.65
N TRP A 26 5.55 -12.71 5.50
CA TRP A 26 4.13 -13.00 5.34
C TRP A 26 3.85 -14.24 4.45
N ARG A 27 4.42 -15.37 4.77
CA ARG A 27 4.31 -16.61 3.98
C ARG A 27 2.89 -17.03 3.60
N SER A 28 1.91 -16.71 4.45
CA SER A 28 0.50 -17.05 4.22
C SER A 28 -0.27 -15.87 3.63
N HIS A 29 0.42 -14.96 2.92
CA HIS A 29 -0.23 -13.83 2.29
C HIS A 29 -1.29 -14.28 1.27
N PRO A 30 -2.38 -13.48 1.09
CA PRO A 30 -3.31 -13.67 0.00
C PRO A 30 -2.64 -13.55 -1.38
N GLU A 31 -3.40 -13.83 -2.45
CA GLU A 31 -2.91 -13.60 -3.81
C GLU A 31 -2.42 -12.16 -3.97
N VAL A 32 -1.21 -12.01 -4.51
CA VAL A 32 -0.59 -10.73 -4.80
C VAL A 32 -0.70 -10.43 -6.29
N ILE A 33 -1.25 -9.26 -6.61
CA ILE A 33 -1.41 -8.76 -7.97
C ILE A 33 -0.66 -7.45 -8.11
N TYR A 34 0.21 -7.36 -9.11
CA TYR A 34 0.89 -6.12 -9.47
C TYR A 34 0.11 -5.36 -10.53
N SER A 35 -0.03 -4.04 -10.33
CA SER A 35 -0.48 -3.11 -11.37
C SER A 35 0.70 -2.29 -11.87
N THR A 36 1.06 -2.44 -13.17
CA THR A 36 2.18 -1.78 -13.84
C THR A 36 1.72 -1.09 -15.12
N GLU A 37 2.60 -0.36 -15.80
CA GLU A 37 2.30 0.18 -17.13
C GLU A 37 2.42 -0.92 -18.20
N THR A 38 3.59 -1.52 -18.37
CA THR A 38 3.87 -2.45 -19.47
C THR A 38 4.64 -3.71 -19.07
N ILE A 39 5.44 -3.66 -18.00
CA ILE A 39 6.27 -4.79 -17.57
C ILE A 39 5.50 -5.75 -16.67
N SER A 40 5.91 -7.01 -16.68
CA SER A 40 5.37 -8.04 -15.78
C SER A 40 6.33 -8.30 -14.63
N ASN A 41 5.78 -8.45 -13.44
CA ASN A 41 6.52 -8.93 -12.28
C ASN A 41 6.79 -10.44 -12.43
N PRO A 42 8.04 -10.92 -12.26
CA PRO A 42 8.35 -12.34 -12.45
C PRO A 42 7.87 -13.25 -11.30
N TYR A 43 7.45 -12.67 -10.17
CA TYR A 43 7.06 -13.41 -8.96
C TYR A 43 5.55 -13.50 -8.77
N TYR A 44 4.79 -12.52 -9.30
CA TYR A 44 3.36 -12.38 -9.04
C TYR A 44 2.56 -12.13 -10.31
N ARG A 45 1.27 -12.46 -10.27
CA ARG A 45 0.33 -12.07 -11.32
C ARG A 45 0.43 -10.57 -11.57
N THR A 46 0.49 -10.16 -12.82
CA THR A 46 0.55 -8.76 -13.21
C THR A 46 -0.61 -8.42 -14.13
N ILE A 47 -1.25 -7.29 -13.86
CA ILE A 47 -2.22 -6.64 -14.73
C ILE A 47 -1.58 -5.34 -15.21
N SER A 48 -1.20 -5.31 -16.49
CA SER A 48 -0.55 -4.14 -17.09
C SER A 48 -1.54 -3.33 -17.89
N LYS A 49 -1.59 -2.03 -17.67
CA LYS A 49 -2.42 -1.07 -18.38
C LYS A 49 -1.58 0.17 -18.69
N ASN A 50 -1.26 0.35 -19.96
CA ASN A 50 -0.37 1.41 -20.43
C ASN A 50 -1.05 2.79 -20.41
N TYR A 51 -1.20 3.37 -19.23
CA TYR A 51 -1.69 4.72 -19.03
C TYR A 51 -0.59 5.65 -18.52
N PRO A 52 -0.59 6.92 -18.94
CA PRO A 52 0.37 7.89 -18.41
C PRO A 52 0.08 8.20 -16.92
N LEU A 53 1.08 8.72 -16.22
CA LEU A 53 1.03 8.96 -14.78
C LEU A 53 -0.18 9.80 -14.33
N ASN A 54 -0.61 10.77 -15.11
CA ASN A 54 -1.80 11.59 -14.81
C ASN A 54 -3.13 10.81 -14.96
N GLN A 55 -3.10 9.59 -15.45
CA GLN A 55 -4.20 8.63 -15.50
C GLN A 55 -3.93 7.40 -14.62
N TRP A 56 -3.12 7.56 -13.59
CA TRP A 56 -2.80 6.46 -12.66
C TRP A 56 -4.07 5.86 -12.04
N THR A 57 -5.01 6.69 -11.59
CA THR A 57 -6.29 6.23 -11.03
C THR A 57 -7.11 5.41 -12.04
N LYS A 58 -7.07 5.76 -13.32
CA LYS A 58 -7.73 4.97 -14.38
C LYS A 58 -7.11 3.58 -14.48
N ARG A 59 -5.77 3.49 -14.46
CA ARG A 59 -5.07 2.21 -14.44
C ARG A 59 -5.52 1.34 -13.27
N ILE A 60 -5.56 1.92 -12.06
CA ILE A 60 -5.94 1.18 -10.87
C ILE A 60 -7.42 0.77 -10.90
N ARG A 61 -8.32 1.64 -11.34
CA ARG A 61 -9.74 1.28 -11.50
C ARG A 61 -9.94 0.09 -12.43
N GLU A 62 -9.27 0.09 -13.59
CA GLU A 62 -9.38 -1.03 -14.53
C GLU A 62 -8.72 -2.30 -13.99
N THR A 63 -7.66 -2.18 -13.20
CA THR A 63 -7.08 -3.32 -12.48
C THR A 63 -8.08 -3.87 -11.46
N LEU A 64 -8.73 -3.01 -10.66
CA LEU A 64 -9.72 -3.40 -9.66
C LEU A 64 -10.93 -4.12 -10.26
N GLN A 65 -11.30 -3.81 -11.51
CA GLN A 65 -12.38 -4.51 -12.22
C GLN A 65 -12.05 -5.97 -12.55
N GLU A 66 -10.77 -6.34 -12.57
CA GLU A 66 -10.30 -7.72 -12.79
C GLU A 66 -10.09 -8.50 -11.48
N LEU A 67 -10.42 -7.88 -10.34
CA LEU A 67 -10.30 -8.48 -9.00
C LEU A 67 -11.69 -8.82 -8.46
N ASP A 68 -11.74 -9.90 -7.67
CA ASP A 68 -13.03 -10.45 -7.22
C ASP A 68 -13.43 -10.00 -5.82
N ASP A 69 -12.50 -9.41 -5.03
CA ASP A 69 -12.66 -9.22 -3.59
C ASP A 69 -12.13 -7.86 -3.13
N ASN A 70 -12.33 -7.57 -1.85
CA ASN A 70 -11.69 -6.44 -1.17
C ASN A 70 -10.15 -6.52 -1.31
N VAL A 71 -9.49 -5.38 -1.32
CA VAL A 71 -8.07 -5.32 -1.64
C VAL A 71 -7.27 -4.64 -0.53
N LEU A 72 -6.16 -5.26 -0.15
CA LEU A 72 -5.11 -4.57 0.56
C LEU A 72 -4.22 -3.87 -0.46
N VAL A 73 -4.32 -2.56 -0.54
CA VAL A 73 -3.47 -1.74 -1.42
C VAL A 73 -2.11 -1.55 -0.78
N MET A 74 -1.07 -1.86 -1.51
CA MET A 74 0.33 -1.65 -1.12
C MET A 74 1.09 -0.95 -2.25
N VAL A 75 2.25 -0.40 -1.93
CA VAL A 75 3.21 0.14 -2.90
C VAL A 75 4.49 -0.71 -2.87
N ASP A 76 5.17 -0.81 -4.00
CA ASP A 76 6.31 -1.70 -4.20
C ASP A 76 7.65 -1.15 -3.71
N ASP A 77 7.67 0.07 -3.23
CA ASP A 77 8.86 0.79 -2.79
C ASP A 77 9.00 0.89 -1.26
N ILE A 78 8.18 0.14 -0.52
CA ILE A 78 8.29 -0.08 0.93
C ILE A 78 8.29 -1.58 1.23
N PHE A 79 9.10 -1.99 2.21
CA PHE A 79 9.42 -3.40 2.45
C PHE A 79 9.05 -3.85 3.86
N ILE A 80 8.37 -4.98 3.96
CA ILE A 80 8.02 -5.59 5.26
C ILE A 80 9.30 -6.04 5.96
N ARG A 81 9.45 -5.69 7.24
CA ARG A 81 10.66 -5.97 8.04
C ARG A 81 10.46 -6.99 9.15
N LYS A 82 9.23 -7.32 9.48
CA LYS A 82 8.87 -8.23 10.57
C LYS A 82 7.67 -9.07 10.18
N PRO A 83 7.46 -10.21 10.86
CA PRO A 83 6.26 -11.00 10.64
C PRO A 83 5.00 -10.17 10.76
N VAL A 84 4.11 -10.32 9.76
CA VAL A 84 2.81 -9.63 9.71
C VAL A 84 1.89 -10.22 10.77
N ASP A 85 1.15 -9.37 11.47
CA ASP A 85 0.08 -9.78 12.37
C ASP A 85 -1.15 -10.23 11.57
N VAL A 86 -1.13 -11.49 11.13
CA VAL A 86 -2.20 -12.07 10.30
C VAL A 86 -3.54 -12.10 11.03
N PHE A 87 -3.53 -12.17 12.37
CA PHE A 87 -4.77 -12.12 13.14
C PHE A 87 -5.44 -10.76 12.98
N ARG A 88 -4.69 -9.69 13.16
CA ARG A 88 -5.23 -8.33 12.99
C ARG A 88 -5.61 -8.00 11.55
N VAL A 89 -4.92 -8.58 10.55
CA VAL A 89 -5.35 -8.47 9.15
C VAL A 89 -6.74 -9.07 8.97
N ARG A 90 -7.03 -10.24 9.55
CA ARG A 90 -8.35 -10.88 9.49
C ARG A 90 -9.42 -10.10 10.24
N GLU A 91 -9.08 -9.53 11.40
CA GLU A 91 -10.01 -8.67 12.13
C GLU A 91 -10.36 -7.40 11.33
N ALA A 92 -9.40 -6.84 10.61
CA ALA A 92 -9.65 -5.73 9.69
C ALA A 92 -10.62 -6.13 8.55
N GLU A 93 -10.50 -7.34 7.99
CA GLU A 93 -11.47 -7.84 7.00
C GLU A 93 -12.88 -7.92 7.57
N ASN A 94 -13.04 -8.35 8.83
CA ASN A 94 -14.34 -8.43 9.50
C ASN A 94 -14.94 -7.06 9.82
N LEU A 95 -14.10 -6.04 10.06
CA LEU A 95 -14.54 -4.68 10.33
C LEU A 95 -14.94 -3.93 9.04
N LEU A 96 -14.40 -4.33 7.89
CA LEU A 96 -14.63 -3.64 6.63
C LEU A 96 -16.10 -3.86 6.19
N GLY A 97 -16.85 -2.77 6.10
CA GLY A 97 -18.27 -2.84 5.72
C GLY A 97 -19.02 -1.57 6.09
N GLY A 98 -20.34 -1.57 5.87
CA GLY A 98 -21.17 -0.38 6.11
C GLY A 98 -20.65 0.84 5.35
N ASN A 99 -20.38 1.94 6.05
CA ASN A 99 -19.83 3.15 5.44
C ASN A 99 -18.28 3.19 5.38
N ILE A 100 -17.58 2.21 5.95
CA ILE A 100 -16.11 2.18 5.97
C ILE A 100 -15.58 1.87 4.57
N ALA A 101 -14.78 2.78 4.01
CA ALA A 101 -14.11 2.56 2.73
C ALA A 101 -12.71 1.95 2.91
N CYS A 102 -12.00 2.34 3.95
CA CYS A 102 -10.63 1.94 4.16
C CYS A 102 -10.29 1.77 5.64
N LEU A 103 -9.52 0.72 5.92
CA LEU A 103 -8.80 0.50 7.17
C LEU A 103 -7.30 0.61 6.87
N ASN A 104 -6.69 1.75 7.17
CA ASN A 104 -5.28 1.99 6.92
C ASN A 104 -4.43 1.35 8.01
N PHE A 105 -3.41 0.58 7.63
CA PHE A 105 -2.55 -0.16 8.55
C PHE A 105 -1.37 0.67 9.07
N GLU A 106 -1.18 1.88 8.54
CA GLU A 106 -0.28 2.83 9.17
C GLU A 106 -0.76 3.20 10.58
N LYS A 107 0.21 3.41 11.47
CA LYS A 107 -0.11 3.85 12.83
C LYS A 107 -0.22 5.36 12.89
N ALA A 108 -1.36 5.85 13.37
CA ALA A 108 -1.56 7.26 13.65
C ALA A 108 -2.34 7.48 14.95
N PHE A 109 -2.33 8.72 15.43
CA PHE A 109 -2.91 9.11 16.72
C PHE A 109 -4.06 10.11 16.57
N ASP A 110 -4.54 10.33 15.33
CA ASP A 110 -5.59 11.30 14.99
C ASP A 110 -6.99 10.71 14.91
N ALA A 111 -7.18 9.48 15.42
CA ALA A 111 -8.48 8.84 15.49
C ALA A 111 -9.40 9.56 16.49
N THR A 112 -10.67 9.69 16.10
CA THR A 112 -11.70 10.39 16.89
C THR A 112 -12.67 9.44 17.58
N GLU A 113 -12.81 8.21 17.07
CA GLU A 113 -13.75 7.20 17.57
C GLU A 113 -13.08 5.84 17.45
N ASP A 114 -13.05 5.06 18.52
CA ASP A 114 -12.59 3.67 18.50
C ASP A 114 -13.67 2.77 17.87
N ILE A 115 -13.29 1.98 16.87
CA ILE A 115 -14.18 1.02 16.21
C ILE A 115 -13.85 -0.43 16.55
N GLY A 116 -12.90 -0.65 17.47
CA GLY A 116 -12.45 -1.97 17.91
C GLY A 116 -11.19 -2.46 17.19
N TYR A 117 -10.63 -3.54 17.72
CA TYR A 117 -9.43 -4.22 17.21
C TYR A 117 -8.23 -3.30 16.94
N GLY A 118 -8.13 -2.18 17.67
CA GLY A 118 -7.05 -1.20 17.49
C GLY A 118 -7.18 -0.37 16.22
N PHE A 119 -8.40 -0.14 15.75
CA PHE A 119 -8.72 0.81 14.70
C PHE A 119 -9.62 1.91 15.22
N GLY A 120 -9.45 3.10 14.68
CA GLY A 120 -10.33 4.22 14.97
C GLY A 120 -10.63 5.03 13.72
N LYS A 121 -11.77 5.71 13.69
CA LYS A 121 -12.15 6.60 12.58
C LYS A 121 -11.23 7.80 12.55
N ARG A 122 -10.78 8.18 11.38
CA ARG A 122 -10.06 9.44 11.17
C ARG A 122 -11.02 10.62 11.28
N ARG A 123 -10.46 11.76 11.68
CA ARG A 123 -11.22 13.01 11.65
C ARG A 123 -11.51 13.39 10.22
N HIS A 124 -12.79 13.64 9.92
CA HIS A 124 -13.18 14.12 8.60
C HIS A 124 -12.50 15.45 8.25
N GLY A 125 -11.95 15.54 7.03
CA GLY A 125 -11.17 16.68 6.57
C GLY A 125 -9.76 16.76 7.14
N SER A 126 -9.27 15.73 7.84
CA SER A 126 -7.87 15.68 8.26
C SER A 126 -6.94 15.44 7.07
N ALA A 127 -5.70 15.89 7.18
CA ALA A 127 -4.68 15.54 6.20
C ALA A 127 -4.52 14.02 6.13
N TRP A 128 -4.38 13.48 4.91
CA TRP A 128 -4.20 12.05 4.67
C TRP A 128 -5.39 11.17 5.11
N GLU A 129 -6.60 11.74 5.20
CA GLU A 129 -7.82 10.97 5.46
C GLU A 129 -7.96 9.85 4.41
N VAL A 130 -7.79 10.19 3.13
CA VAL A 130 -7.61 9.23 2.05
C VAL A 130 -6.12 9.02 1.83
N SER A 131 -5.60 7.84 2.19
CA SER A 131 -4.23 7.42 1.91
C SER A 131 -4.25 6.09 1.17
N ILE A 132 -3.51 6.02 0.07
CA ILE A 132 -3.37 4.82 -0.74
C ILE A 132 -2.22 3.92 -0.29
N MET A 133 -1.48 4.33 0.72
CA MET A 133 -0.43 3.49 1.33
C MET A 133 -1.06 2.48 2.28
N CYS A 134 -0.72 1.22 2.10
CA CYS A 134 -1.02 0.09 2.97
C CYS A 134 -2.38 0.14 3.70
N GLY A 135 -3.44 0.13 2.93
CA GLY A 135 -4.81 0.15 3.44
C GLY A 135 -5.64 -1.00 2.89
N LEU A 136 -6.43 -1.62 3.76
CA LEU A 136 -7.46 -2.57 3.34
C LEU A 136 -8.72 -1.80 2.92
N TRP A 137 -9.11 -1.96 1.67
CA TRP A 137 -10.17 -1.22 1.02
C TRP A 137 -11.35 -2.12 0.64
N ASP A 138 -12.55 -1.59 0.85
CA ASP A 138 -13.72 -2.02 0.09
C ASP A 138 -13.47 -1.69 -1.39
N ARG A 139 -13.46 -2.70 -2.23
CA ARG A 139 -13.07 -2.57 -3.65
C ARG A 139 -13.96 -1.59 -4.42
N GLU A 140 -15.28 -1.65 -4.19
CA GLU A 140 -16.24 -0.79 -4.91
C GLU A 140 -16.10 0.67 -4.49
N LYS A 141 -15.91 0.92 -3.19
CA LYS A 141 -15.68 2.28 -2.68
C LYS A 141 -14.34 2.83 -3.14
N LEU A 142 -13.30 1.99 -3.25
CA LEU A 142 -12.03 2.42 -3.83
C LEU A 142 -12.21 2.84 -5.30
N VAL A 143 -12.96 2.08 -6.09
CA VAL A 143 -13.26 2.45 -7.49
C VAL A 143 -13.97 3.82 -7.55
N ASP A 144 -14.91 4.08 -6.65
CA ASP A 144 -15.61 5.39 -6.59
C ASP A 144 -14.68 6.53 -6.16
N VAL A 145 -13.86 6.32 -5.14
CA VAL A 145 -12.84 7.27 -4.67
C VAL A 145 -11.87 7.65 -5.81
N LEU A 146 -11.50 6.69 -6.64
CA LEU A 146 -10.60 6.90 -7.78
C LEU A 146 -11.32 7.33 -9.06
N SER A 147 -12.54 7.86 -9.01
CA SER A 147 -13.40 8.14 -10.17
C SER A 147 -12.81 9.14 -11.17
N ASP A 148 -12.06 10.14 -10.71
CA ASP A 148 -11.41 11.15 -11.57
C ASP A 148 -10.00 10.70 -11.98
N ASP A 149 -9.53 11.15 -13.14
CA ASP A 149 -8.16 10.88 -13.58
C ASP A 149 -7.16 11.72 -12.78
N MET A 150 -6.33 11.02 -11.99
CA MET A 150 -5.38 11.62 -11.05
C MET A 150 -4.08 10.82 -10.98
N THR A 151 -3.01 11.48 -10.57
CA THR A 151 -1.79 10.83 -10.06
C THR A 151 -2.03 10.29 -8.64
N PRO A 152 -1.20 9.37 -8.10
CA PRO A 152 -1.33 8.90 -6.72
C PRO A 152 -1.23 10.06 -5.71
N TRP A 153 -0.32 11.01 -5.92
CA TRP A 153 -0.18 12.19 -5.04
C TRP A 153 -1.41 13.08 -5.07
N GLN A 154 -2.05 13.26 -6.24
CA GLN A 154 -3.29 14.04 -6.35
C GLN A 154 -4.47 13.40 -5.62
N VAL A 155 -4.52 12.07 -5.51
CA VAL A 155 -5.52 11.39 -4.67
C VAL A 155 -5.36 11.81 -3.22
N GLU A 156 -4.14 11.76 -2.70
CA GLU A 156 -3.83 12.12 -1.32
C GLU A 156 -3.91 13.63 -1.05
N GLU A 157 -3.65 14.48 -2.04
CA GLU A 157 -3.78 15.95 -1.92
C GLU A 157 -5.24 16.42 -1.99
N ARG A 158 -6.03 15.86 -2.90
CA ARG A 158 -7.42 16.28 -3.15
C ARG A 158 -8.42 15.67 -2.17
N GLN A 159 -8.05 14.57 -1.52
CA GLN A 159 -8.87 13.90 -0.51
C GLN A 159 -10.31 13.62 -1.01
N PRO A 160 -10.51 12.79 -2.06
CA PRO A 160 -11.84 12.51 -2.62
C PRO A 160 -12.62 11.54 -1.72
N THR A 161 -13.04 12.00 -0.53
CA THR A 161 -13.61 11.15 0.53
C THR A 161 -14.95 10.53 0.18
N LYS A 162 -15.72 11.12 -0.73
CA LYS A 162 -17.04 10.63 -1.17
C LYS A 162 -18.03 10.40 -0.01
N GLY A 163 -17.77 10.97 1.16
CA GLY A 163 -18.60 10.80 2.36
C GLY A 163 -18.47 9.44 3.05
N TYR A 164 -17.45 8.66 2.72
CA TYR A 164 -17.11 7.41 3.41
C TYR A 164 -16.33 7.63 4.70
N ASP A 165 -16.37 6.62 5.57
CA ASP A 165 -15.52 6.55 6.76
C ASP A 165 -14.14 5.97 6.41
N TYR A 166 -13.09 6.62 6.88
CA TYR A 166 -11.71 6.17 6.79
C TYR A 166 -11.18 5.89 8.18
N CYS A 167 -10.58 4.73 8.36
CA CYS A 167 -10.10 4.30 9.65
C CYS A 167 -8.59 4.11 9.63
N ILE A 168 -7.96 4.25 10.77
CA ILE A 168 -6.52 4.18 10.94
C ILE A 168 -6.16 3.25 12.09
N ASN A 169 -5.07 2.52 11.97
CA ASN A 169 -4.52 1.71 13.05
C ASN A 169 -4.05 2.59 14.20
N THR A 170 -4.61 2.37 15.38
CA THR A 170 -4.24 3.03 16.65
C THR A 170 -3.47 2.10 17.58
N GLY A 171 -3.44 0.80 17.27
CA GLY A 171 -2.74 -0.23 18.04
C GLY A 171 -1.28 -0.42 17.63
N ASP A 172 -0.75 -1.62 17.84
CA ASP A 172 0.59 -2.00 17.39
C ASP A 172 0.64 -2.17 15.84
N TYR A 173 1.84 -2.23 15.29
CA TYR A 173 2.01 -2.42 13.85
C TYR A 173 1.40 -3.76 13.40
N ILE A 174 0.53 -3.70 12.38
CA ILE A 174 0.01 -4.88 11.69
C ILE A 174 1.03 -5.35 10.68
N ILE A 175 1.56 -4.42 9.89
CA ILE A 175 2.67 -4.58 8.96
C ILE A 175 3.74 -3.57 9.36
N ASP A 176 4.94 -4.03 9.69
CA ASP A 176 6.07 -3.14 10.01
C ASP A 176 6.99 -3.03 8.79
N TRP A 177 6.96 -1.88 8.13
CA TRP A 177 7.85 -1.53 7.01
C TRP A 177 8.89 -0.47 7.40
N GLY A 178 9.13 -0.30 8.69
CA GLY A 178 10.19 0.56 9.20
C GLY A 178 9.93 2.07 9.12
N TYR A 179 8.72 2.49 8.69
CA TYR A 179 8.35 3.90 8.71
C TYR A 179 8.28 4.41 10.15
N ARG A 180 9.20 5.29 10.51
CA ARG A 180 9.26 5.90 11.84
C ARG A 180 9.75 7.34 11.72
N ASN A 181 9.12 8.24 12.46
CA ASN A 181 9.54 9.65 12.54
C ASN A 181 9.63 10.33 11.16
N PHE A 182 8.68 10.06 10.26
CA PHE A 182 8.64 10.62 8.89
C PHE A 182 9.86 10.24 8.02
N ARG A 183 10.56 9.17 8.34
CA ARG A 183 11.61 8.60 7.49
C ARG A 183 11.05 7.45 6.68
N TYR A 184 11.24 7.53 5.38
CA TYR A 184 10.86 6.46 4.45
C TYR A 184 11.82 5.29 4.56
N PHE A 185 11.30 4.11 4.34
CA PHE A 185 12.08 2.90 4.37
C PHE A 185 11.91 2.15 3.05
N GLY A 186 12.68 2.54 2.07
CA GLY A 186 12.61 2.05 0.71
C GLY A 186 13.08 3.10 -0.28
N LEU A 187 12.20 3.58 -1.14
CA LEU A 187 12.51 4.68 -2.06
C LEU A 187 11.93 6.01 -1.57
N HIS A 188 12.69 7.07 -1.72
CA HIS A 188 12.21 8.44 -1.55
C HIS A 188 12.67 9.29 -2.73
N GLN A 189 11.73 9.93 -3.41
CA GLN A 189 12.00 10.72 -4.62
C GLN A 189 12.82 9.93 -5.67
N ASN A 190 12.46 8.66 -5.86
CA ASN A 190 13.10 7.74 -6.79
C ASN A 190 14.56 7.36 -6.47
N LYS A 191 15.03 7.61 -5.26
CA LYS A 191 16.33 7.18 -4.74
C LYS A 191 16.16 6.24 -3.58
N TRP A 192 17.10 5.33 -3.40
CA TRP A 192 17.13 4.47 -2.22
C TRP A 192 17.39 5.29 -0.96
N CYS A 193 16.63 5.04 0.08
CA CYS A 193 16.91 5.60 1.40
C CYS A 193 18.10 4.88 2.02
N GLY A 194 19.09 5.63 2.54
CA GLY A 194 20.27 5.01 3.14
C GLY A 194 19.94 4.05 4.29
N GLU A 195 18.84 4.26 4.97
CA GLU A 195 18.34 3.41 6.07
C GLU A 195 17.95 1.98 5.62
N ILE A 196 17.67 1.75 4.32
CA ILE A 196 17.35 0.41 3.82
C ILE A 196 18.58 -0.48 3.66
N ILE A 197 19.76 0.12 3.43
CA ILE A 197 20.98 -0.62 3.08
C ILE A 197 21.37 -1.64 4.15
N PRO A 198 21.46 -1.29 5.45
CA PRO A 198 21.77 -2.26 6.49
C PRO A 198 20.78 -3.42 6.53
N PHE A 199 19.49 -3.14 6.36
CA PHE A 199 18.45 -4.16 6.33
C PHE A 199 18.63 -5.11 5.13
N PHE A 200 18.88 -4.60 3.94
CA PHE A 200 19.12 -5.45 2.76
C PHE A 200 20.35 -6.30 2.91
N LEU A 201 21.43 -5.78 3.52
CA LEU A 201 22.62 -6.57 3.82
C LEU A 201 22.34 -7.71 4.82
N GLU A 202 21.59 -7.43 5.89
CA GLU A 202 21.17 -8.44 6.87
C GLU A 202 20.27 -9.52 6.23
N GLU A 203 19.43 -9.12 5.28
CA GLU A 203 18.53 -10.01 4.55
C GLU A 203 19.22 -10.80 3.43
N GLY A 204 20.44 -10.45 3.06
CA GLY A 204 21.12 -11.00 1.89
C GLY A 204 20.49 -10.57 0.55
N ILE A 205 19.84 -9.42 0.55
CA ILE A 205 19.26 -8.81 -0.65
C ILE A 205 20.35 -8.00 -1.36
N ASP A 206 20.76 -8.46 -2.54
CA ASP A 206 21.76 -7.80 -3.37
C ASP A 206 21.08 -6.89 -4.40
N ILE A 207 21.36 -5.60 -4.32
CA ILE A 207 20.84 -4.55 -5.21
C ILE A 207 21.96 -3.63 -5.66
N ASP A 208 21.97 -3.29 -6.94
CA ASP A 208 22.83 -2.23 -7.47
C ASP A 208 22.24 -0.85 -7.14
N PHE A 209 22.66 -0.30 -6.01
CA PHE A 209 22.25 1.04 -5.58
C PHE A 209 22.72 2.17 -6.51
N SER A 210 23.68 1.92 -7.42
CA SER A 210 24.19 2.94 -8.34
C SER A 210 23.16 3.33 -9.42
N ILE A 211 22.21 2.44 -9.73
CA ILE A 211 21.17 2.66 -10.75
C ILE A 211 20.29 3.88 -10.41
N ARG A 212 19.90 4.02 -9.13
CA ARG A 212 19.08 5.15 -8.65
C ARG A 212 19.84 6.15 -7.81
N GLY A 213 20.95 5.73 -7.23
CA GLY A 213 21.66 6.44 -6.18
C GLY A 213 20.97 6.32 -4.82
N VAL A 214 21.66 6.78 -3.79
CA VAL A 214 21.20 6.78 -2.39
C VAL A 214 20.97 8.22 -1.94
N LYS A 215 19.97 8.42 -1.08
CA LYS A 215 19.64 9.71 -0.47
C LYS A 215 19.92 9.66 1.03
#